data_023f4f637e4ea0a6fbcec24cf20d10c0
#
_entry.id   023f4f637e4ea0a6fbcec24cf20d10c0
#
_cell.length_a   1.000
_cell.length_b   1.000
_cell.length_c   1.000
_cell.angle_alpha   90.00
_cell.angle_beta   90.00
_cell.angle_gamma   90.00
#
_symmetry.space_group_name_H-M   'P 1'
#
loop_
_entity.id
_entity.type
_entity.pdbx_description
1 polymer ?
#
loop_
_entity_poly.entity_id
_entity_poly.type
_entity_poly.pdbx_seq_one_letter_code
_entity_poly.pdbx_strand_id
1 'polypeptide(L)'
;PQADYVLNYLSVKYNLGIIANQNKDLSERLRQFGIYDYFNIVVSSSDIGFAKPDERIFKFALKQANCSAQNAYMIGDRLDNDIITAQHIGMRTVWIKQGFGGLGNPDKLSTFPDYIVENLSELLNLQF
;
A
#
# COMPACT_ATOMS: atom_id res chain seq x y z
N PRO A 1 -9.03 11.82 9.89
CA PRO A 1 -10.44 11.93 9.46
C PRO A 1 -10.66 11.45 8.03
N GLN A 2 -9.85 11.96 7.08
CA GLN A 2 -9.99 11.51 5.69
C GLN A 2 -9.69 10.03 5.52
N ALA A 3 -8.69 9.53 6.25
CA ALA A 3 -8.29 8.13 6.14
C ALA A 3 -9.43 7.21 6.58
N ASP A 4 -10.11 7.55 7.65
CA ASP A 4 -11.21 6.73 8.15
C ASP A 4 -12.33 6.61 7.11
N TYR A 5 -12.73 7.72 6.51
CA TYR A 5 -13.78 7.74 5.50
C TYR A 5 -13.40 6.94 4.25
N VAL A 6 -12.18 7.15 3.75
CA VAL A 6 -11.69 6.47 2.56
C VAL A 6 -11.59 4.95 2.80
N LEU A 7 -11.01 4.56 3.93
CA LEU A 7 -10.84 3.16 4.26
C LEU A 7 -12.17 2.46 4.44
N ASN A 8 -13.13 3.13 5.08
CA ASN A 8 -14.46 2.56 5.23
C ASN A 8 -15.11 2.30 3.86
N TYR A 9 -15.05 3.28 2.97
CA TYR A 9 -15.61 3.15 1.62
C TYR A 9 -14.97 1.98 0.86
N LEU A 10 -13.64 1.90 0.88
CA LEU A 10 -12.91 0.88 0.13
C LEU A 10 -13.09 -0.52 0.73
N SER A 11 -13.19 -0.62 2.05
CA SER A 11 -13.29 -1.93 2.72
C SER A 11 -14.60 -2.64 2.42
N VAL A 12 -15.62 -1.90 2.04
CA VAL A 12 -16.91 -2.50 1.64
C VAL A 12 -16.78 -3.22 0.30
N LYS A 13 -15.91 -2.71 -0.58
CA LYS A 13 -15.78 -3.20 -1.96
C LYS A 13 -14.59 -4.12 -2.16
N TYR A 14 -13.53 -3.94 -1.39
CA TYR A 14 -12.25 -4.61 -1.61
C TYR A 14 -11.68 -5.15 -0.32
N ASN A 15 -10.82 -6.16 -0.45
CA ASN A 15 -9.98 -6.58 0.66
C ASN A 15 -8.82 -5.60 0.79
N LEU A 16 -8.60 -5.09 1.99
CA LEU A 16 -7.54 -4.14 2.24
C LEU A 16 -6.42 -4.78 3.04
N GLY A 17 -5.20 -4.41 2.73
CA GLY A 17 -4.01 -4.84 3.46
C GLY A 17 -3.08 -3.69 3.71
N ILE A 18 -2.24 -3.85 4.71
CA ILE A 18 -1.18 -2.89 5.02
C ILE A 18 0.17 -3.62 4.98
N ILE A 19 1.15 -2.97 4.36
CA ILE A 19 2.56 -3.39 4.39
C ILE A 19 3.34 -2.22 4.94
N ALA A 20 3.95 -2.40 6.10
CA ALA A 20 4.63 -1.30 6.76
C ALA A 20 6.02 -1.68 7.24
N ASN A 21 6.97 -0.78 7.07
CA ASN A 21 8.29 -0.87 7.67
C ASN A 21 8.19 -0.31 9.09
N GLN A 22 7.74 -1.13 10.03
CA GLN A 22 7.41 -0.68 11.37
C GLN A 22 7.85 -1.68 12.43
N ASN A 23 7.86 -1.21 13.67
CA ASN A 23 8.12 -2.00 14.84
C ASN A 23 6.93 -2.93 15.16
N LYS A 24 7.06 -3.63 16.30
CA LYS A 24 6.07 -4.61 16.73
C LYS A 24 4.70 -4.04 17.05
N ASP A 25 4.57 -2.72 17.17
CA ASP A 25 3.32 -2.08 17.63
C ASP A 25 2.39 -1.68 16.52
N LEU A 26 2.61 -2.16 15.28
CA LEU A 26 1.78 -1.70 14.16
C LEU A 26 0.28 -1.94 14.39
N SER A 27 -0.09 -3.15 14.78
CA SER A 27 -1.50 -3.47 15.01
C SER A 27 -2.09 -2.61 16.14
N GLU A 28 -1.33 -2.42 17.21
CA GLU A 28 -1.75 -1.57 18.33
C GLU A 28 -1.98 -0.14 17.89
N ARG A 29 -1.06 0.40 17.09
CA ARG A 29 -1.20 1.77 16.58
C ARG A 29 -2.41 1.93 15.68
N LEU A 30 -2.68 0.92 14.84
CA LEU A 30 -3.85 0.94 13.97
C LEU A 30 -5.14 0.92 14.78
N ARG A 31 -5.17 0.15 15.89
CA ARG A 31 -6.31 0.13 16.79
C ARG A 31 -6.49 1.48 17.49
N GLN A 32 -5.40 2.11 17.91
CA GLN A 32 -5.46 3.43 18.54
C GLN A 32 -6.02 4.49 17.59
N PHE A 33 -5.72 4.39 16.30
CA PHE A 33 -6.28 5.30 15.30
C PHE A 33 -7.68 4.90 14.84
N GLY A 34 -8.19 3.75 15.32
CA GLY A 34 -9.53 3.31 14.97
C GLY A 34 -9.68 2.76 13.56
N ILE A 35 -8.59 2.33 12.92
CA ILE A 35 -8.62 1.86 11.54
C ILE A 35 -8.21 0.41 11.36
N TYR A 36 -7.86 -0.27 12.45
CA TYR A 36 -7.37 -1.64 12.38
C TYR A 36 -8.35 -2.59 11.67
N ASP A 37 -9.65 -2.44 11.96
CA ASP A 37 -10.65 -3.38 11.50
C ASP A 37 -10.95 -3.25 10.01
N TYR A 38 -10.47 -2.20 9.34
CA TYR A 38 -10.63 -2.08 7.89
C TYR A 38 -9.71 -3.02 7.13
N PHE A 39 -8.67 -3.55 7.77
CA PHE A 39 -7.66 -4.32 7.08
C PHE A 39 -7.85 -5.81 7.32
N ASN A 40 -7.86 -6.57 6.23
CA ASN A 40 -7.89 -8.03 6.26
C ASN A 40 -6.51 -8.60 6.55
N ILE A 41 -5.46 -7.86 6.17
CA ILE A 41 -4.09 -8.30 6.28
C ILE A 41 -3.25 -7.14 6.80
N VAL A 42 -2.42 -7.42 7.81
CA VAL A 42 -1.48 -6.44 8.36
C VAL A 42 -0.11 -7.11 8.39
N VAL A 43 0.82 -6.59 7.59
CA VAL A 43 2.17 -7.12 7.46
C VAL A 43 3.17 -6.07 7.91
N SER A 44 3.95 -6.40 8.91
CA SER A 44 4.99 -5.54 9.46
C SER A 44 6.36 -6.15 9.20
N SER A 45 7.33 -5.29 8.83
CA SER A 45 8.70 -5.74 8.61
C SER A 45 9.30 -6.41 9.84
N SER A 46 8.92 -5.98 11.04
CA SER A 46 9.45 -6.56 12.26
C SER A 46 8.97 -8.00 12.48
N ASP A 47 7.80 -8.34 11.97
CA ASP A 47 7.23 -9.68 12.17
C ASP A 47 7.80 -10.72 11.23
N ILE A 48 8.20 -10.34 10.01
CA ILE A 48 8.61 -11.30 9.00
C ILE A 48 10.08 -11.19 8.63
N GLY A 49 10.80 -10.18 9.13
CA GLY A 49 12.23 -10.04 8.91
C GLY A 49 12.64 -9.41 7.59
N PHE A 50 11.70 -8.97 6.76
CA PHE A 50 11.98 -8.28 5.51
C PHE A 50 11.27 -6.94 5.51
N ALA A 51 11.92 -5.92 4.95
CA ALA A 51 11.37 -4.57 4.88
C ALA A 51 11.28 -4.11 3.42
N LYS A 52 10.30 -3.23 3.14
CA LYS A 52 10.26 -2.58 1.83
C LYS A 52 11.58 -1.82 1.60
N PRO A 53 12.17 -1.83 0.43
CA PRO A 53 11.63 -2.29 -0.86
C PRO A 53 11.94 -3.75 -1.22
N ASP A 54 12.28 -4.60 -0.25
CA ASP A 54 12.52 -6.02 -0.52
C ASP A 54 11.22 -6.64 -1.05
N GLU A 55 11.29 -7.29 -2.21
CA GLU A 55 10.11 -7.86 -2.83
C GLU A 55 9.48 -8.99 -2.01
N ARG A 56 10.24 -9.60 -1.09
CA ARG A 56 9.72 -10.70 -0.28
C ARG A 56 8.58 -10.27 0.64
N ILE A 57 8.61 -9.01 1.13
CA ILE A 57 7.51 -8.53 1.98
C ILE A 57 6.23 -8.37 1.16
N PHE A 58 6.34 -7.92 -0.09
CA PHE A 58 5.18 -7.81 -0.99
C PHE A 58 4.61 -9.19 -1.34
N LYS A 59 5.49 -10.14 -1.65
CA LYS A 59 5.06 -11.50 -1.97
C LYS A 59 4.42 -12.19 -0.78
N PHE A 60 4.93 -11.94 0.42
CA PHE A 60 4.33 -12.46 1.64
C PHE A 60 2.91 -11.94 1.81
N ALA A 61 2.69 -10.64 1.61
CA ALA A 61 1.38 -10.03 1.73
C ALA A 61 0.40 -10.61 0.70
N LEU A 62 0.84 -10.77 -0.55
CA LEU A 62 0.00 -11.36 -1.59
C LEU A 62 -0.40 -12.80 -1.25
N LYS A 63 0.53 -13.56 -0.69
CA LYS A 63 0.25 -14.93 -0.27
C LYS A 63 -0.79 -14.95 0.86
N GLN A 64 -0.64 -14.08 1.83
CA GLN A 64 -1.61 -13.96 2.92
C GLN A 64 -2.99 -13.57 2.40
N ALA A 65 -3.03 -12.74 1.36
CA ALA A 65 -4.28 -12.32 0.74
C ALA A 65 -4.86 -13.36 -0.21
N ASN A 66 -4.10 -14.41 -0.50
CA ASN A 66 -4.47 -15.41 -1.51
C ASN A 66 -4.79 -14.73 -2.85
N CYS A 67 -3.91 -13.83 -3.27
CA CYS A 67 -4.13 -12.95 -4.41
C CYS A 67 -2.89 -12.96 -5.31
N SER A 68 -3.11 -12.99 -6.62
CA SER A 68 -2.00 -12.83 -7.56
C SER A 68 -1.66 -11.35 -7.72
N ALA A 69 -0.41 -11.07 -8.13
CA ALA A 69 0.06 -9.70 -8.24
C ALA A 69 -0.81 -8.88 -9.20
N GLN A 70 -1.23 -9.46 -10.33
CA GLN A 70 -2.02 -8.75 -11.32
C GLN A 70 -3.38 -8.30 -10.81
N ASN A 71 -3.87 -8.93 -9.75
CA ASN A 71 -5.18 -8.62 -9.16
C ASN A 71 -5.08 -7.73 -7.93
N ALA A 72 -3.91 -7.18 -7.65
CA ALA A 72 -3.65 -6.37 -6.47
C ALA A 72 -3.10 -5.01 -6.86
N TYR A 73 -3.49 -3.98 -6.11
CA TYR A 73 -2.95 -2.64 -6.24
C TYR A 73 -2.08 -2.33 -5.04
N MET A 74 -0.87 -1.85 -5.31
CA MET A 74 -0.04 -1.25 -4.26
C MET A 74 -0.26 0.25 -4.29
N ILE A 75 -0.69 0.79 -3.17
CA ILE A 75 -0.96 2.22 -3.02
C ILE A 75 0.07 2.77 -2.04
N GLY A 76 0.83 3.75 -2.47
CA GLY A 76 1.86 4.31 -1.60
C GLY A 76 2.35 5.65 -2.08
N ASP A 77 3.07 6.33 -1.20
CA ASP A 77 3.58 7.67 -1.47
C ASP A 77 5.07 7.69 -1.81
N ARG A 78 5.78 6.59 -1.64
CA ARG A 78 7.21 6.52 -1.91
C ARG A 78 7.48 5.65 -3.13
N LEU A 79 8.02 6.30 -4.19
CA LEU A 79 8.36 5.57 -5.41
C LEU A 79 9.38 4.48 -5.14
N ASP A 80 10.43 4.77 -4.38
CA ASP A 80 11.50 3.82 -4.12
C ASP A 80 11.09 2.66 -3.21
N ASN A 81 10.24 2.92 -2.23
CA ASN A 81 9.83 1.89 -1.27
C ASN A 81 8.62 1.10 -1.72
N ASP A 82 7.66 1.78 -2.34
CA ASP A 82 6.35 1.18 -2.57
C ASP A 82 6.12 0.81 -4.03
N ILE A 83 6.36 1.73 -4.94
CA ILE A 83 5.87 1.62 -6.31
C ILE A 83 6.80 0.79 -7.19
N ILE A 84 8.09 1.07 -7.16
CA ILE A 84 9.05 0.42 -8.05
C ILE A 84 9.05 -1.11 -7.84
N THR A 85 9.12 -1.55 -6.60
CA THR A 85 9.13 -2.98 -6.29
C THR A 85 7.81 -3.65 -6.66
N ALA A 86 6.69 -2.99 -6.37
CA ALA A 86 5.38 -3.53 -6.72
C ALA A 86 5.25 -3.73 -8.23
N GLN A 87 5.70 -2.76 -9.03
CA GLN A 87 5.72 -2.89 -10.48
C GLN A 87 6.58 -4.06 -10.93
N HIS A 88 7.73 -4.21 -10.30
CA HIS A 88 8.70 -5.24 -10.66
C HIS A 88 8.12 -6.65 -10.51
N ILE A 89 7.26 -6.87 -9.53
CA ILE A 89 6.64 -8.18 -9.31
C ILE A 89 5.26 -8.31 -9.97
N GLY A 90 4.84 -7.32 -10.73
CA GLY A 90 3.62 -7.41 -11.54
C GLY A 90 2.36 -6.88 -10.89
N MET A 91 2.46 -6.18 -9.77
CA MET A 91 1.30 -5.53 -9.16
C MET A 91 0.91 -4.28 -9.94
N ARG A 92 -0.35 -3.91 -9.87
CA ARG A 92 -0.81 -2.60 -10.30
C ARG A 92 -0.48 -1.58 -9.23
N THR A 93 -0.36 -0.31 -9.59
CA THR A 93 0.16 0.70 -8.67
C THR A 93 -0.63 2.00 -8.72
N VAL A 94 -0.75 2.61 -7.54
CA VAL A 94 -1.28 3.96 -7.38
C VAL A 94 -0.26 4.76 -6.57
N TRP A 95 0.26 5.82 -7.17
CA TRP A 95 1.22 6.70 -6.49
C TRP A 95 0.49 7.92 -5.93
N ILE A 96 0.58 8.09 -4.61
CA ILE A 96 0.04 9.28 -3.93
C ILE A 96 1.17 10.30 -3.80
N LYS A 97 1.05 11.43 -4.52
CA LYS A 97 2.07 12.45 -4.57
C LYS A 97 1.95 13.41 -3.40
N GLN A 98 2.25 12.92 -2.19
CA GLN A 98 2.23 13.75 -1.00
C GLN A 98 3.45 13.45 -0.14
N GLY A 99 3.77 14.36 0.78
CA GLY A 99 4.91 14.21 1.67
C GLY A 99 6.22 14.06 0.90
N PHE A 100 7.14 13.29 1.45
CA PHE A 100 8.43 13.05 0.82
C PHE A 100 8.33 12.16 -0.41
N GLY A 101 7.26 11.38 -0.54
CA GLY A 101 7.06 10.53 -1.71
C GLY A 101 6.89 11.32 -2.98
N GLY A 102 6.35 12.54 -2.90
CA GLY A 102 6.20 13.42 -4.04
C GLY A 102 7.52 13.93 -4.60
N LEU A 103 8.62 13.78 -3.86
CA LEU A 103 9.95 14.17 -4.29
C LEU A 103 10.70 13.07 -5.03
N GLY A 104 10.11 11.87 -5.14
CA GLY A 104 10.74 10.77 -5.86
C GLY A 104 10.90 11.09 -7.34
N ASN A 105 11.85 10.42 -7.98
CA ASN A 105 12.15 10.63 -9.39
C ASN A 105 11.38 9.62 -10.26
N PRO A 106 10.32 10.05 -10.96
CA PRO A 106 9.54 9.15 -11.80
C PRO A 106 10.33 8.50 -12.94
N ASP A 107 11.46 9.10 -13.33
CA ASP A 107 12.29 8.55 -14.41
C ASP A 107 12.89 7.19 -14.06
N LYS A 108 12.93 6.84 -12.78
CA LYS A 108 13.41 5.53 -12.34
C LYS A 108 12.38 4.43 -12.46
N LEU A 109 11.13 4.76 -12.78
CA LEU A 109 10.09 3.76 -12.97
C LEU A 109 10.28 3.07 -14.32
N SER A 110 10.08 1.76 -14.34
CA SER A 110 10.09 1.01 -15.60
C SER A 110 8.86 1.35 -16.44
N THR A 111 7.75 1.67 -15.79
CA THR A 111 6.52 2.14 -16.42
C THR A 111 5.88 3.17 -15.50
N PHE A 112 4.95 3.96 -16.02
CA PHE A 112 4.19 4.85 -15.16
C PHE A 112 3.28 4.05 -14.23
N PRO A 113 2.97 4.57 -13.02
CA PRO A 113 1.94 3.98 -12.20
C PRO A 113 0.61 3.94 -12.96
N ASP A 114 -0.23 2.97 -12.61
CA ASP A 114 -1.56 2.90 -13.23
C ASP A 114 -2.38 4.16 -12.93
N TYR A 115 -2.23 4.70 -11.73
CA TYR A 115 -2.87 5.94 -11.33
C TYR A 115 -1.90 6.79 -10.52
N ILE A 116 -2.05 8.11 -10.66
CA ILE A 116 -1.33 9.09 -9.84
C ILE A 116 -2.37 10.01 -9.22
N VAL A 117 -2.36 10.13 -7.89
CA VAL A 117 -3.30 10.97 -7.17
C VAL A 117 -2.54 11.92 -6.25
N GLU A 118 -3.18 13.04 -5.90
CA GLU A 118 -2.55 14.06 -5.05
C GLU A 118 -2.74 13.76 -3.56
N ASN A 119 -3.81 13.06 -3.21
CA ASN A 119 -4.09 12.75 -1.81
C ASN A 119 -4.94 11.48 -1.70
N LEU A 120 -5.10 11.01 -0.47
CA LEU A 120 -5.79 9.76 -0.21
C LEU A 120 -7.26 9.79 -0.64
N SER A 121 -7.93 10.92 -0.49
CA SER A 121 -9.36 11.01 -0.81
C SER A 121 -9.64 10.82 -2.30
N GLU A 122 -8.67 11.08 -3.17
CA GLU A 122 -8.84 10.88 -4.60
C GLU A 122 -8.97 9.40 -4.98
N LEU A 123 -8.61 8.48 -4.08
CA LEU A 123 -8.82 7.05 -4.32
C LEU A 123 -10.29 6.72 -4.54
N LEU A 124 -11.19 7.54 -3.98
CA LEU A 124 -12.63 7.33 -4.13
C LEU A 124 -13.11 7.49 -5.57
N ASN A 125 -12.34 8.19 -6.39
CA ASN A 125 -12.68 8.49 -7.77
C ASN A 125 -12.11 7.47 -8.76
N LEU A 126 -11.31 6.51 -8.28
CA LEU A 126 -10.66 5.54 -9.14
C LEU A 126 -11.56 4.33 -9.37
N GLN A 127 -11.36 3.70 -10.51
CA GLN A 127 -12.03 2.44 -10.85
C GLN A 127 -10.95 1.35 -10.88
N PHE A 128 -10.85 0.68 -9.75
CA PHE A 128 -9.89 -0.42 -9.64
C PHE A 128 -10.31 -1.66 -10.41
#